data_8549ffbdf5030a4683b57260654f7554
#
_entry.id   8549ffbdf5030a4683b57260654f7554
#
_cell.length_a   1.000
_cell.length_b   1.000
_cell.length_c   1.000
_cell.angle_alpha   90.00
_cell.angle_beta   90.00
_cell.angle_gamma   90.00
#
_symmetry.space_group_name_H-M   'P 1'
#
loop_
_entity.id
_entity.type
_entity.pdbx_description
1 polymer ?
#
loop_
_entity_poly.entity_id
_entity_poly.type
_entity_poly.pdbx_seq_one_letter_code
_entity_poly.pdbx_strand_id
1 'polypeptide(L)'
;ASDVYKRQLKKYAAMDRILAIGEIGLDYYWDEPERSIQKKWFEAQIELARDVKLPIIIHSRDAAKDTYDIMKALHAEEIGGVVHCFSYSKEMARQFLDMGFYIGIGGVVTFKNAKTLKEVAAYTPLDRIVLETDCPYLSPEPNRGKRNSSLNLNYVAEALSQIKGINKEELIAVTE
;
A
#
# COMPACT_ATOMS: atom_id res chain seq x y z
N ALA A 1 -5.87 -24.27 13.09
CA ALA A 1 -4.90 -23.68 12.15
C ALA A 1 -4.74 -22.17 12.41
N SER A 2 -5.85 -21.41 12.59
CA SER A 2 -5.82 -19.96 12.80
C SER A 2 -4.94 -19.52 13.99
N ASP A 3 -5.02 -20.21 15.12
CA ASP A 3 -4.27 -19.85 16.34
C ASP A 3 -2.76 -20.12 16.23
N VAL A 4 -2.37 -21.08 15.39
CA VAL A 4 -0.95 -21.36 15.11
C VAL A 4 -0.34 -20.20 14.34
N TYR A 5 -0.98 -19.73 13.27
CA TYR A 5 -0.50 -18.60 12.46
C TYR A 5 -0.47 -17.30 13.27
N LYS A 6 -1.51 -17.01 14.08
CA LYS A 6 -1.51 -15.83 14.95
C LYS A 6 -0.34 -15.83 15.93
N ARG A 7 -0.07 -16.98 16.56
CA ARG A 7 1.09 -17.12 17.46
C ARG A 7 2.42 -16.95 16.74
N GLN A 8 2.55 -17.49 15.52
CA GLN A 8 3.74 -17.36 14.72
C GLN A 8 3.98 -15.89 14.32
N LEU A 9 2.95 -15.20 13.85
CA LEU A 9 3.03 -13.77 13.50
C LEU A 9 3.38 -12.91 14.71
N LYS A 10 2.77 -13.17 15.88
CA LYS A 10 3.13 -12.47 17.14
C LYS A 10 4.60 -12.70 17.51
N LYS A 11 5.12 -13.91 17.33
CA LYS A 11 6.53 -14.21 17.58
C LYS A 11 7.45 -13.42 16.65
N TYR A 12 7.13 -13.34 15.36
CA TYR A 12 7.91 -12.55 14.40
C TYR A 12 7.79 -11.04 14.66
N ALA A 13 6.61 -10.54 14.97
CA ALA A 13 6.36 -9.15 15.28
C ALA A 13 7.19 -8.62 16.49
N ALA A 14 7.62 -9.52 17.37
CA ALA A 14 8.49 -9.16 18.50
C ALA A 14 9.97 -9.02 18.13
N MET A 15 10.35 -9.22 16.88
CA MET A 15 11.74 -9.07 16.41
C MET A 15 12.02 -7.61 16.05
N ASP A 16 13.16 -7.06 16.47
CA ASP A 16 13.56 -5.64 16.29
C ASP A 16 13.55 -5.14 14.83
N ARG A 17 13.60 -6.04 13.86
CA ARG A 17 13.61 -5.70 12.41
C ARG A 17 12.25 -5.73 11.75
N ILE A 18 11.21 -6.08 12.47
CA ILE A 18 9.84 -6.10 11.92
C ILE A 18 9.20 -4.74 12.18
N LEU A 19 8.88 -4.03 11.12
CA LEU A 19 8.39 -2.65 11.17
C LEU A 19 6.89 -2.54 10.91
N ALA A 20 6.26 -3.57 10.34
CA ALA A 20 4.84 -3.56 10.00
C ALA A 20 4.28 -4.98 9.92
N ILE A 21 2.96 -5.11 10.00
CA ILE A 21 2.21 -6.32 9.65
C ILE A 21 1.72 -6.18 8.21
N GLY A 22 2.15 -7.04 7.33
CA GLY A 22 1.80 -6.99 5.90
C GLY A 22 2.44 -8.11 5.07
N GLU A 23 1.97 -8.30 3.86
CA GLU A 23 0.78 -7.69 3.28
C GLU A 23 -0.48 -8.31 3.85
N ILE A 24 -1.49 -7.48 4.19
CA ILE A 24 -2.82 -7.94 4.62
C ILE A 24 -3.90 -7.24 3.81
N GLY A 25 -5.03 -7.88 3.58
CA GLY A 25 -6.11 -7.21 2.82
C GLY A 25 -6.94 -8.16 1.98
N LEU A 26 -7.48 -7.63 0.87
CA LEU A 26 -8.46 -8.29 0.02
C LEU A 26 -8.02 -8.28 -1.45
N ASP A 27 -8.12 -9.43 -2.11
CA ASP A 27 -7.89 -9.56 -3.55
C ASP A 27 -9.09 -10.23 -4.23
N TYR A 28 -9.94 -9.43 -4.85
CA TYR A 28 -11.13 -9.93 -5.56
C TYR A 28 -10.86 -10.20 -7.04
N TYR A 29 -9.67 -9.90 -7.52
CA TYR A 29 -9.28 -10.28 -8.88
C TYR A 29 -9.08 -11.79 -9.00
N TRP A 30 -8.39 -12.40 -8.05
CA TRP A 30 -8.19 -13.84 -8.02
C TRP A 30 -9.39 -14.55 -7.37
N ASP A 31 -10.07 -13.89 -6.42
CA ASP A 31 -11.23 -14.36 -5.65
C ASP A 31 -11.00 -15.73 -4.95
N GLU A 32 -9.76 -16.00 -4.61
CA GLU A 32 -9.31 -17.19 -3.88
C GLU A 32 -8.41 -16.78 -2.69
N PRO A 33 -8.70 -17.27 -1.48
CA PRO A 33 -9.92 -18.00 -1.05
C PRO A 33 -11.19 -17.13 -1.15
N GLU A 34 -12.35 -17.73 -0.91
CA GLU A 34 -13.65 -17.02 -0.89
C GLU A 34 -13.57 -15.71 -0.09
N ARG A 35 -14.30 -14.68 -0.54
CA ARG A 35 -14.30 -13.33 0.05
C ARG A 35 -14.60 -13.31 1.55
N SER A 36 -15.49 -14.19 2.02
CA SER A 36 -15.79 -14.36 3.45
C SER A 36 -14.55 -14.77 4.26
N ILE A 37 -13.72 -15.64 3.69
CA ILE A 37 -12.46 -16.09 4.31
C ILE A 37 -11.43 -14.99 4.26
N GLN A 38 -11.29 -14.27 3.11
CA GLN A 38 -10.39 -13.13 2.98
C GLN A 38 -10.72 -12.06 4.03
N LYS A 39 -11.99 -11.65 4.15
CA LYS A 39 -12.45 -10.67 5.14
C LYS A 39 -12.10 -11.09 6.56
N LYS A 40 -12.45 -12.32 6.94
CA LYS A 40 -12.15 -12.88 8.27
C LYS A 40 -10.65 -12.82 8.61
N TRP A 41 -9.77 -13.12 7.65
CA TRP A 41 -8.33 -13.04 7.86
C TRP A 41 -7.83 -11.62 7.90
N PHE A 42 -8.38 -10.73 7.07
CA PHE A 42 -8.03 -9.32 7.08
C PHE A 42 -8.37 -8.68 8.44
N GLU A 43 -9.59 -8.88 8.93
CA GLU A 43 -10.02 -8.44 10.27
C GLU A 43 -9.08 -8.97 11.37
N ALA A 44 -8.81 -10.28 11.34
CA ALA A 44 -7.96 -10.91 12.34
C ALA A 44 -6.50 -10.38 12.34
N GLN A 45 -6.00 -9.94 11.20
CA GLN A 45 -4.65 -9.39 11.06
C GLN A 45 -4.59 -7.91 11.45
N ILE A 46 -5.65 -7.13 11.24
CA ILE A 46 -5.79 -5.77 11.78
C ILE A 46 -5.77 -5.82 13.31
N GLU A 47 -6.54 -6.71 13.93
CA GLU A 47 -6.54 -6.90 15.39
C GLU A 47 -5.16 -7.34 15.90
N LEU A 48 -4.49 -8.23 15.17
CA LEU A 48 -3.12 -8.62 15.52
C LEU A 48 -2.16 -7.42 15.50
N ALA A 49 -2.23 -6.58 14.46
CA ALA A 49 -1.38 -5.39 14.32
C ALA A 49 -1.61 -4.42 15.50
N ARG A 50 -2.85 -4.23 15.92
CA ARG A 50 -3.23 -3.46 17.10
C ARG A 50 -2.58 -4.04 18.37
N ASP A 51 -2.71 -5.35 18.60
CA ASP A 51 -2.15 -6.05 19.75
C ASP A 51 -0.62 -5.87 19.86
N VAL A 52 0.08 -5.93 18.72
CA VAL A 52 1.54 -5.84 18.66
C VAL A 52 2.04 -4.41 18.43
N LYS A 53 1.14 -3.45 18.27
CA LYS A 53 1.42 -2.02 18.06
C LYS A 53 2.33 -1.75 16.84
N LEU A 54 2.09 -2.43 15.75
CA LEU A 54 2.78 -2.22 14.48
C LEU A 54 1.83 -1.69 13.42
N PRO A 55 2.28 -0.79 12.52
CA PRO A 55 1.49 -0.33 11.40
C PRO A 55 1.19 -1.46 10.42
N ILE A 56 0.25 -1.23 9.51
CA ILE A 56 -0.21 -2.23 8.54
C ILE A 56 0.11 -1.83 7.09
N ILE A 57 0.46 -2.84 6.29
CA ILE A 57 0.62 -2.70 4.83
C ILE A 57 -0.59 -3.36 4.17
N ILE A 58 -1.43 -2.54 3.54
CA ILE A 58 -2.71 -2.96 3.00
C ILE A 58 -2.59 -3.31 1.53
N HIS A 59 -2.94 -4.56 1.20
CA HIS A 59 -3.23 -4.99 -0.16
C HIS A 59 -4.72 -4.83 -0.45
N SER A 60 -5.05 -4.23 -1.59
CA SER A 60 -6.44 -4.12 -2.04
C SER A 60 -6.51 -4.19 -3.57
N ARG A 61 -7.18 -5.21 -4.11
CA ARG A 61 -7.37 -5.36 -5.55
C ARG A 61 -8.82 -5.69 -5.85
N ASP A 62 -9.48 -4.82 -6.62
CA ASP A 62 -10.91 -4.89 -6.95
C ASP A 62 -11.83 -4.97 -5.71
N ALA A 63 -11.35 -4.49 -4.55
CA ALA A 63 -11.98 -4.63 -3.24
C ALA A 63 -12.05 -3.32 -2.44
N ALA A 64 -11.93 -2.16 -3.08
CA ALA A 64 -11.77 -0.86 -2.43
C ALA A 64 -12.79 -0.59 -1.33
N LYS A 65 -14.08 -0.80 -1.64
CA LYS A 65 -15.16 -0.52 -0.69
C LYS A 65 -15.09 -1.42 0.54
N ASP A 66 -14.97 -2.72 0.35
CA ASP A 66 -14.91 -3.67 1.47
C ASP A 66 -13.64 -3.47 2.31
N THR A 67 -12.50 -3.16 1.67
CA THR A 67 -11.26 -2.83 2.36
C THR A 67 -11.47 -1.61 3.26
N TYR A 68 -12.01 -0.51 2.72
CA TYR A 68 -12.27 0.70 3.48
C TYR A 68 -13.27 0.48 4.62
N ASP A 69 -14.39 -0.20 4.35
CA ASP A 69 -15.44 -0.46 5.33
C ASP A 69 -14.92 -1.28 6.52
N ILE A 70 -14.12 -2.32 6.25
CA ILE A 70 -13.51 -3.14 7.32
C ILE A 70 -12.50 -2.33 8.13
N MET A 71 -11.63 -1.58 7.47
CA MET A 71 -10.64 -0.73 8.13
C MET A 71 -11.32 0.29 9.04
N LYS A 72 -12.40 0.92 8.55
CA LYS A 72 -13.18 1.89 9.32
C LYS A 72 -13.91 1.25 10.50
N ALA A 73 -14.55 0.09 10.29
CA ALA A 73 -15.26 -0.63 11.34
C ALA A 73 -14.33 -1.08 12.48
N LEU A 74 -13.07 -1.37 12.16
CA LEU A 74 -12.05 -1.80 13.11
C LEU A 74 -11.14 -0.65 13.60
N HIS A 75 -11.49 0.61 13.32
CA HIS A 75 -10.69 1.78 13.73
C HIS A 75 -9.21 1.66 13.36
N ALA A 76 -8.93 1.27 12.10
CA ALA A 76 -7.55 1.10 11.61
C ALA A 76 -6.74 2.41 11.61
N GLU A 77 -7.40 3.57 11.66
CA GLU A 77 -6.78 4.89 11.85
C GLU A 77 -5.94 4.99 13.12
N GLU A 78 -6.27 4.21 14.15
CA GLU A 78 -5.49 4.16 15.40
C GLU A 78 -4.17 3.38 15.25
N ILE A 79 -4.08 2.53 14.22
CA ILE A 79 -2.91 1.70 13.93
C ILE A 79 -2.00 2.43 12.94
N GLY A 80 -2.61 2.98 11.86
CA GLY A 80 -1.89 3.60 10.75
C GLY A 80 -1.21 2.60 9.82
N GLY A 81 -0.64 3.11 8.74
CA GLY A 81 0.05 2.30 7.75
C GLY A 81 -0.03 2.85 6.33
N VAL A 82 0.13 1.98 5.36
CA VAL A 82 0.13 2.33 3.93
C VAL A 82 -0.85 1.47 3.14
N VAL A 83 -1.59 2.08 2.23
CA VAL A 83 -2.30 1.35 1.18
C VAL A 83 -1.32 1.16 0.03
N HIS A 84 -0.78 -0.05 -0.05
CA HIS A 84 0.26 -0.46 -0.99
C HIS A 84 -0.30 -0.56 -2.41
N CYS A 85 0.54 -0.28 -3.40
CA CYS A 85 0.26 -0.40 -4.82
C CYS A 85 -1.09 0.22 -5.24
N PHE A 86 -1.32 1.46 -4.78
CA PHE A 86 -2.63 2.12 -4.91
C PHE A 86 -3.06 2.24 -6.38
N SER A 87 -4.27 1.77 -6.68
CA SER A 87 -4.78 1.70 -8.06
C SER A 87 -6.21 2.24 -8.24
N TYR A 88 -6.78 2.87 -7.20
CA TYR A 88 -8.15 3.36 -7.19
C TYR A 88 -8.26 4.85 -7.56
N SER A 89 -9.48 5.39 -7.49
CA SER A 89 -9.77 6.79 -7.79
C SER A 89 -9.24 7.76 -6.74
N LYS A 90 -9.21 9.03 -7.10
CA LYS A 90 -8.86 10.13 -6.19
C LYS A 90 -9.81 10.21 -4.98
N GLU A 91 -11.10 9.95 -5.18
CA GLU A 91 -12.11 9.94 -4.11
C GLU A 91 -11.78 8.85 -3.08
N MET A 92 -11.35 7.68 -3.55
CA MET A 92 -10.93 6.59 -2.69
C MET A 92 -9.62 6.90 -1.96
N ALA A 93 -8.66 7.51 -2.66
CA ALA A 93 -7.41 7.99 -2.04
C ALA A 93 -7.71 8.98 -0.91
N ARG A 94 -8.64 9.92 -1.12
CA ARG A 94 -9.06 10.87 -0.08
C ARG A 94 -9.56 10.14 1.18
N GLN A 95 -10.39 9.11 1.01
CA GLN A 95 -10.94 8.37 2.16
C GLN A 95 -9.84 7.71 3.00
N PHE A 96 -8.83 7.09 2.38
CA PHE A 96 -7.70 6.51 3.09
C PHE A 96 -6.78 7.58 3.71
N LEU A 97 -6.57 8.69 3.03
CA LEU A 97 -5.82 9.84 3.56
C LEU A 97 -6.52 10.45 4.78
N ASP A 98 -7.86 10.58 4.74
CA ASP A 98 -8.68 11.08 5.86
C ASP A 98 -8.60 10.13 7.09
N MET A 99 -8.31 8.84 6.87
CA MET A 99 -7.97 7.88 7.92
C MET A 99 -6.51 7.95 8.38
N GLY A 100 -5.70 8.85 7.83
CA GLY A 100 -4.29 9.02 8.19
C GLY A 100 -3.33 8.04 7.52
N PHE A 101 -3.79 7.22 6.56
CA PHE A 101 -2.95 6.28 5.82
C PHE A 101 -2.09 6.96 4.77
N TYR A 102 -0.94 6.35 4.49
CA TYR A 102 -0.09 6.70 3.36
C TYR A 102 -0.56 6.00 2.09
N ILE A 103 -0.21 6.56 0.94
CA ILE A 103 -0.50 6.02 -0.38
C ILE A 103 0.80 5.51 -1.01
N GLY A 104 0.86 4.22 -1.28
CA GLY A 104 1.98 3.58 -1.97
C GLY A 104 1.89 3.82 -3.48
N ILE A 105 2.94 4.39 -4.06
CA ILE A 105 3.02 4.67 -5.50
C ILE A 105 4.26 4.00 -6.09
N GLY A 106 4.02 3.05 -7.00
CA GLY A 106 5.03 2.27 -7.66
C GLY A 106 5.17 2.57 -9.16
N GLY A 107 5.81 1.65 -9.88
CA GLY A 107 6.18 1.77 -11.29
C GLY A 107 5.07 2.13 -12.26
N VAL A 108 3.84 1.77 -11.94
CA VAL A 108 2.65 2.05 -12.77
C VAL A 108 2.46 3.56 -13.02
N VAL A 109 2.90 4.44 -12.13
CA VAL A 109 2.79 5.90 -12.31
C VAL A 109 3.53 6.39 -13.55
N THR A 110 4.55 5.66 -14.02
CA THR A 110 5.31 5.98 -15.24
C THR A 110 4.58 5.64 -16.53
N PHE A 111 3.52 4.81 -16.47
CA PHE A 111 2.85 4.34 -17.68
C PHE A 111 2.03 5.44 -18.34
N LYS A 112 2.02 5.46 -19.68
CA LYS A 112 1.30 6.48 -20.47
C LYS A 112 -0.20 6.51 -20.17
N ASN A 113 -0.80 5.35 -19.96
CA ASN A 113 -2.24 5.17 -19.73
C ASN A 113 -2.65 5.22 -18.26
N ALA A 114 -1.74 5.44 -17.31
CA ALA A 114 -2.02 5.49 -15.87
C ALA A 114 -2.60 6.86 -15.44
N LYS A 115 -3.62 7.37 -16.15
CA LYS A 115 -4.20 8.70 -15.89
C LYS A 115 -4.73 8.84 -14.47
N THR A 116 -5.54 7.90 -14.02
CA THR A 116 -6.14 7.90 -12.67
C THR A 116 -5.06 7.92 -11.58
N LEU A 117 -4.01 7.07 -11.69
CA LEU A 117 -2.94 7.06 -10.70
C LEU A 117 -2.13 8.37 -10.70
N LYS A 118 -1.93 9.01 -11.87
CA LYS A 118 -1.29 10.33 -11.96
C LYS A 118 -2.12 11.43 -11.31
N GLU A 119 -3.44 11.37 -11.43
CA GLU A 119 -4.36 12.29 -10.72
C GLU A 119 -4.30 12.07 -9.20
N VAL A 120 -4.25 10.82 -8.75
CA VAL A 120 -4.05 10.47 -7.34
C VAL A 120 -2.70 10.98 -6.85
N ALA A 121 -1.63 10.73 -7.59
CA ALA A 121 -0.29 11.20 -7.26
C ALA A 121 -0.23 12.74 -7.16
N ALA A 122 -0.84 13.46 -8.07
CA ALA A 122 -0.93 14.92 -8.02
C ALA A 122 -1.70 15.42 -6.79
N TYR A 123 -2.80 14.75 -6.44
CA TYR A 123 -3.69 15.10 -5.34
C TYR A 123 -3.10 14.79 -3.96
N THR A 124 -2.46 13.63 -3.79
CA THR A 124 -1.93 13.15 -2.50
C THR A 124 -0.87 14.11 -1.96
N PRO A 125 -0.95 14.58 -0.70
CA PRO A 125 0.12 15.36 -0.08
C PRO A 125 1.46 14.64 -0.17
N LEU A 126 2.54 15.37 -0.39
CA LEU A 126 3.87 14.78 -0.62
C LEU A 126 4.33 13.95 0.58
N ASP A 127 4.07 14.43 1.79
CA ASP A 127 4.35 13.78 3.06
C ASP A 127 3.45 12.58 3.37
N ARG A 128 2.56 12.22 2.46
CA ARG A 128 1.66 11.06 2.54
C ARG A 128 1.87 10.06 1.41
N ILE A 129 2.94 10.24 0.63
CA ILE A 129 3.35 9.30 -0.42
C ILE A 129 4.48 8.42 0.10
N VAL A 130 4.40 7.12 -0.19
CA VAL A 130 5.49 6.16 -0.02
C VAL A 130 5.87 5.62 -1.40
N LEU A 131 7.17 5.65 -1.72
CA LEU A 131 7.69 5.06 -2.95
C LEU A 131 7.85 3.55 -2.79
N GLU A 132 7.42 2.81 -3.78
CA GLU A 132 7.50 1.35 -3.75
C GLU A 132 7.76 0.74 -5.14
N THR A 133 7.96 -0.56 -5.19
CA THR A 133 8.26 -1.26 -6.45
C THR A 133 7.28 -2.35 -6.80
N ASP A 134 6.73 -3.06 -5.84
CA ASP A 134 6.03 -4.34 -6.01
C ASP A 134 6.90 -5.38 -6.77
N CYS A 135 8.23 -5.30 -6.60
CA CYS A 135 9.15 -6.19 -7.30
C CYS A 135 8.93 -7.67 -6.89
N PRO A 136 9.04 -8.61 -7.83
CA PRO A 136 9.62 -8.49 -9.17
C PRO A 136 8.67 -8.03 -10.28
N TYR A 137 7.47 -7.55 -9.94
CA TYR A 137 6.42 -7.14 -10.86
C TYR A 137 6.44 -5.61 -11.12
N LEU A 138 5.56 -5.14 -11.99
CA LEU A 138 5.22 -3.74 -12.25
C LEU A 138 6.43 -2.82 -12.52
N SER A 139 7.42 -3.32 -13.28
CA SER A 139 8.57 -2.51 -13.69
C SER A 139 8.13 -1.19 -14.34
N PRO A 140 8.70 -0.03 -13.91
CA PRO A 140 8.41 1.26 -14.52
C PRO A 140 8.96 1.37 -15.95
N GLU A 141 8.48 2.34 -16.71
CA GLU A 141 9.17 2.75 -17.94
C GLU A 141 10.57 3.32 -17.60
N PRO A 142 11.62 3.05 -18.40
CA PRO A 142 11.62 2.33 -19.67
C PRO A 142 11.77 0.79 -19.54
N ASN A 143 11.73 0.26 -18.32
CA ASN A 143 11.98 -1.16 -18.05
C ASN A 143 10.70 -2.02 -18.04
N ARG A 144 9.58 -1.49 -18.50
CA ARG A 144 8.30 -2.20 -18.55
C ARG A 144 8.42 -3.54 -19.26
N GLY A 145 7.82 -4.59 -18.68
CA GLY A 145 7.89 -5.96 -19.20
C GLY A 145 9.15 -6.75 -18.81
N LYS A 146 10.10 -6.11 -18.13
CA LYS A 146 11.27 -6.79 -17.53
C LYS A 146 11.04 -7.05 -16.05
N ARG A 147 11.90 -7.88 -15.44
CA ARG A 147 11.88 -8.09 -13.99
C ARG A 147 12.18 -6.78 -13.26
N ASN A 148 11.33 -6.43 -12.30
CA ASN A 148 11.49 -5.24 -11.46
C ASN A 148 12.48 -5.48 -10.31
N SER A 149 13.04 -4.40 -9.79
CA SER A 149 13.88 -4.37 -8.59
C SER A 149 13.84 -2.98 -7.94
N SER A 150 14.33 -2.87 -6.70
CA SER A 150 14.42 -1.59 -5.98
C SER A 150 15.26 -0.52 -6.70
N LEU A 151 16.19 -0.90 -7.59
CA LEU A 151 16.94 0.04 -8.42
C LEU A 151 16.04 0.88 -9.33
N ASN A 152 14.85 0.39 -9.65
CA ASN A 152 13.88 1.09 -10.48
C ASN A 152 13.09 2.19 -9.73
N LEU A 153 13.21 2.31 -8.41
CA LEU A 153 12.62 3.43 -7.63
C LEU A 153 13.04 4.79 -8.17
N ASN A 154 14.24 4.88 -8.73
CA ASN A 154 14.72 6.11 -9.37
C ASN A 154 13.78 6.63 -10.48
N TYR A 155 13.18 5.74 -11.27
CA TYR A 155 12.22 6.13 -12.32
C TYR A 155 10.86 6.52 -11.75
N VAL A 156 10.46 5.92 -10.65
CA VAL A 156 9.23 6.29 -9.92
C VAL A 156 9.40 7.69 -9.33
N ALA A 157 10.51 7.95 -8.66
CA ALA A 157 10.83 9.26 -8.09
C ALA A 157 10.88 10.35 -9.16
N GLU A 158 11.50 10.08 -10.31
CA GLU A 158 11.53 11.01 -11.45
C GLU A 158 10.13 11.34 -11.98
N ALA A 159 9.28 10.33 -12.18
CA ALA A 159 7.91 10.55 -12.64
C ALA A 159 7.07 11.35 -11.64
N LEU A 160 7.22 11.06 -10.34
CA LEU A 160 6.51 11.77 -9.29
C LEU A 160 6.99 13.21 -9.12
N SER A 161 8.29 13.47 -9.22
CA SER A 161 8.84 14.84 -9.17
C SER A 161 8.25 15.72 -10.28
N GLN A 162 8.13 15.18 -11.49
CA GLN A 162 7.48 15.86 -12.61
C GLN A 162 6.00 16.13 -12.36
N ILE A 163 5.24 15.15 -11.81
CA ILE A 163 3.83 15.31 -11.48
C ILE A 163 3.64 16.38 -10.39
N LYS A 164 4.53 16.41 -9.40
CA LYS A 164 4.50 17.36 -8.28
C LYS A 164 5.06 18.74 -8.62
N GLY A 165 5.81 18.87 -9.71
CA GLY A 165 6.46 20.12 -10.07
C GLY A 165 7.61 20.54 -9.14
N ILE A 166 8.30 19.56 -8.53
CA ILE A 166 9.44 19.75 -7.64
C ILE A 166 10.67 19.01 -8.19
N ASN A 167 11.85 19.27 -7.66
CA ASN A 167 13.02 18.49 -8.02
C ASN A 167 13.00 17.10 -7.36
N LYS A 168 13.73 16.16 -7.93
CA LYS A 168 13.72 14.76 -7.47
C LYS A 168 14.37 14.60 -6.09
N GLU A 169 15.39 15.37 -5.78
CA GLU A 169 16.09 15.36 -4.51
C GLU A 169 15.15 15.79 -3.37
N GLU A 170 14.35 16.82 -3.60
CA GLU A 170 13.32 17.28 -2.67
C GLU A 170 12.25 16.20 -2.46
N LEU A 171 11.78 15.57 -3.55
CA LEU A 171 10.82 14.48 -3.47
C LEU A 171 11.37 13.33 -2.61
N ILE A 172 12.59 12.89 -2.88
CA ILE A 172 13.24 11.79 -2.13
C ILE A 172 13.34 12.16 -0.65
N ALA A 173 13.82 13.36 -0.33
CA ALA A 173 13.99 13.79 1.06
C ALA A 173 12.69 13.82 1.88
N VAL A 174 11.52 13.99 1.25
CA VAL A 174 10.22 14.01 1.94
C VAL A 174 9.60 12.63 2.01
N THR A 175 9.88 11.74 1.04
CA THR A 175 9.29 10.40 0.96
C THR A 175 10.17 9.30 1.59
N GLU A 176 11.32 9.64 2.13
CA GLU A 176 12.27 8.78 2.83
C GLU A 176 11.87 8.63 4.33
#